data_b1331269cb922b985544cbce0409a639
#
_entry.id   b1331269cb922b985544cbce0409a639
#
_cell.length_a   1.000
_cell.length_b   1.000
_cell.length_c   1.000
_cell.angle_alpha   90.00
_cell.angle_beta   90.00
_cell.angle_gamma   90.00
#
_symmetry.space_group_name_H-M   'P 1'
#
loop_
_entity.id
_entity.type
_entity.pdbx_description
1 polymer ?
#
loop_
_entity_poly.entity_id
_entity_poly.type
_entity_poly.pdbx_seq_one_letter_code
_entity_poly.pdbx_strand_id
1 'polypeptide(L)'
;GDIFSAIARRAGTKPEVLSKGLESYRAGQTGLLRMTWDNGDRTVLVNPNLGGITVGWNLQHTAQDELFAAIEGTAFHTRVILDRMSEYGASTVRVINSGGIPQNSPVLNQVYANVLSRPVLVPSTKVTGIGSAIFAFLAAGTFPTVDEAQKHVCPSYTTFAPEPSQQRTYDELYSLYRRFYFGFGNPAQSGNFGDVLPKLIQIARPGRVE
;
A
#
# COMPACT_ATOMS: atom_id res chain seq x y z
N GLY A 1 6.38 6.52 -5.24
CA GLY A 1 7.39 7.49 -4.77
C GLY A 1 6.88 8.91 -4.76
N ASP A 2 6.18 9.31 -5.80
CA ASP A 2 5.82 10.72 -6.04
C ASP A 2 4.90 11.31 -4.94
N ILE A 3 3.95 10.54 -4.45
CA ILE A 3 3.04 10.97 -3.36
C ILE A 3 3.82 11.26 -2.09
N PHE A 4 4.71 10.37 -1.67
CA PHE A 4 5.52 10.54 -0.44
C PHE A 4 6.47 11.73 -0.56
N SER A 5 7.10 11.89 -1.73
CA SER A 5 7.95 13.03 -2.04
C SER A 5 7.16 14.34 -2.07
N ALA A 6 5.93 14.34 -2.57
CA ALA A 6 5.06 15.52 -2.60
C ALA A 6 4.63 15.94 -1.18
N ILE A 7 4.28 14.99 -0.31
CA ILE A 7 3.95 15.26 1.10
C ILE A 7 5.16 15.87 1.81
N ALA A 8 6.33 15.22 1.71
CA ALA A 8 7.54 15.69 2.35
C ALA A 8 7.98 17.09 1.87
N ARG A 9 7.86 17.35 0.56
CA ARG A 9 8.14 18.68 -0.01
C ARG A 9 7.22 19.76 0.53
N ARG A 10 5.90 19.49 0.67
CA ARG A 10 4.97 20.44 1.30
C ARG A 10 5.31 20.70 2.76
N ALA A 11 5.86 19.72 3.46
CA ALA A 11 6.33 19.83 4.84
C ALA A 11 7.74 20.45 4.97
N GLY A 12 8.38 20.86 3.88
CA GLY A 12 9.73 21.41 3.89
C GLY A 12 10.83 20.43 4.29
N THR A 13 10.62 19.12 4.07
CA THR A 13 11.52 18.05 4.51
C THR A 13 11.69 16.96 3.43
N LYS A 14 12.38 15.88 3.79
CA LYS A 14 12.57 14.69 2.95
C LYS A 14 11.73 13.52 3.44
N PRO A 15 11.31 12.58 2.56
CA PRO A 15 10.53 11.41 2.95
C PRO A 15 11.19 10.58 4.07
N GLU A 16 12.52 10.40 4.02
CA GLU A 16 13.27 9.62 4.99
C GLU A 16 13.27 10.26 6.39
N VAL A 17 13.20 11.58 6.47
CA VAL A 17 13.09 12.32 7.74
C VAL A 17 11.65 12.23 8.26
N LEU A 18 10.68 12.42 7.37
CA LEU A 18 9.26 12.43 7.73
C LEU A 18 8.77 11.03 8.17
N SER A 19 9.37 9.96 7.67
CA SER A 19 9.02 8.59 8.03
C SER A 19 9.58 8.10 9.37
N LYS A 20 10.47 8.85 10.02
CA LYS A 20 11.03 8.46 11.32
C LYS A 20 9.94 8.40 12.38
N GLY A 21 9.88 7.26 13.12
CA GLY A 21 8.89 7.06 14.19
C GLY A 21 7.55 6.49 13.71
N LEU A 22 7.32 6.34 12.41
CA LEU A 22 6.10 5.72 11.89
C LEU A 22 5.98 4.23 12.26
N GLU A 23 7.09 3.59 12.62
CA GLU A 23 7.12 2.21 13.12
C GLU A 23 6.33 2.02 14.42
N SER A 24 6.07 3.08 15.15
CA SER A 24 5.24 3.07 16.35
C SER A 24 3.74 3.31 16.08
N TYR A 25 3.38 3.65 14.85
CA TYR A 25 2.00 3.91 14.50
C TYR A 25 1.22 2.59 14.37
N ARG A 26 0.01 2.59 14.92
CA ARG A 26 -0.93 1.47 14.76
C ARG A 26 -1.91 1.71 13.62
N ALA A 27 -2.58 0.66 13.19
CA ALA A 27 -3.61 0.73 12.15
C ALA A 27 -4.64 1.82 12.44
N GLY A 28 -4.87 2.70 11.46
CA GLY A 28 -5.87 3.76 11.54
C GLY A 28 -5.66 4.82 12.61
N GLN A 29 -4.50 4.85 13.27
CA GLN A 29 -4.21 5.78 14.36
C GLN A 29 -4.45 7.24 13.99
N THR A 30 -4.18 7.58 12.74
CA THR A 30 -4.34 8.96 12.27
C THR A 30 -5.81 9.38 12.17
N GLY A 31 -6.74 8.45 11.99
CA GLY A 31 -8.12 8.77 11.61
C GLY A 31 -8.27 9.39 10.23
N LEU A 32 -7.20 9.36 9.43
CA LEU A 32 -7.21 9.78 8.03
C LEU A 32 -7.47 8.60 7.10
N LEU A 33 -8.18 8.84 6.02
CA LEU A 33 -8.36 7.88 4.94
C LEU A 33 -7.97 8.55 3.61
N ARG A 34 -7.01 7.94 2.88
CA ARG A 34 -6.45 8.56 1.67
C ARG A 34 -6.62 7.69 0.42
N MET A 35 -7.25 8.28 -0.61
CA MET A 35 -7.25 7.76 -1.99
C MET A 35 -6.01 8.27 -2.71
N THR A 36 -5.20 7.37 -3.23
CA THR A 36 -3.90 7.69 -3.85
C THR A 36 -4.00 7.89 -5.36
N TRP A 37 -5.00 8.66 -5.78
CA TRP A 37 -5.25 8.99 -7.20
C TRP A 37 -4.53 10.25 -7.66
N ASP A 38 -3.43 10.63 -7.02
CA ASP A 38 -2.70 11.87 -7.34
C ASP A 38 -2.25 11.94 -8.81
N ASN A 39 -2.15 10.82 -9.49
CA ASN A 39 -1.92 10.69 -10.94
C ASN A 39 -3.04 9.89 -11.64
N GLY A 40 -4.27 9.97 -11.16
CA GLY A 40 -5.39 9.16 -11.63
C GLY A 40 -5.35 7.70 -11.16
N ASP A 41 -6.35 6.93 -11.56
CA ASP A 41 -6.37 5.47 -11.39
C ASP A 41 -6.15 4.81 -12.76
N ARG A 42 -5.08 4.04 -12.88
CA ARG A 42 -4.71 3.35 -14.12
C ARG A 42 -5.01 1.85 -14.07
N THR A 43 -5.63 1.37 -13.02
CA THR A 43 -5.76 -0.07 -12.75
C THR A 43 -7.21 -0.55 -12.80
N VAL A 44 -8.00 -0.28 -11.78
CA VAL A 44 -9.36 -0.82 -11.64
C VAL A 44 -10.42 0.11 -12.26
N LEU A 45 -10.33 1.42 -11.99
CA LEU A 45 -11.28 2.40 -12.54
C LEU A 45 -10.87 2.90 -13.92
N VAL A 46 -9.59 2.81 -14.27
CA VAL A 46 -9.01 3.26 -15.54
C VAL A 46 -9.42 4.70 -15.88
N ASN A 47 -9.34 5.58 -14.88
CA ASN A 47 -9.73 6.99 -15.02
C ASN A 47 -8.53 7.91 -14.67
N PRO A 48 -7.86 8.52 -15.65
CA PRO A 48 -6.74 9.40 -15.42
C PRO A 48 -7.11 10.77 -14.83
N ASN A 49 -8.40 11.11 -14.81
CA ASN A 49 -8.90 12.41 -14.35
C ASN A 49 -9.24 12.44 -12.85
N LEU A 50 -9.02 11.33 -12.13
CA LEU A 50 -9.17 11.30 -10.68
C LEU A 50 -8.01 12.02 -10.01
N GLY A 51 -8.30 12.72 -8.91
CA GLY A 51 -7.31 13.36 -8.03
C GLY A 51 -7.25 12.71 -6.66
N GLY A 52 -6.13 12.86 -5.97
CA GLY A 52 -5.98 12.35 -4.60
C GLY A 52 -6.99 12.99 -3.64
N ILE A 53 -7.56 12.17 -2.74
CA ILE A 53 -8.51 12.61 -1.71
C ILE A 53 -7.98 12.17 -0.36
N THR A 54 -7.99 13.05 0.62
CA THR A 54 -7.76 12.70 2.03
C THR A 54 -8.93 13.22 2.86
N VAL A 55 -9.56 12.34 3.62
CA VAL A 55 -10.67 12.70 4.53
C VAL A 55 -10.28 12.40 5.97
N GLY A 56 -10.95 13.07 6.92
CA GLY A 56 -10.69 12.88 8.35
C GLY A 56 -9.79 13.95 8.98
N TRP A 57 -9.35 14.96 8.23
CA TRP A 57 -8.50 16.02 8.74
C TRP A 57 -9.08 16.75 9.94
N ASN A 58 -8.23 17.05 10.93
CA ASN A 58 -8.50 17.95 12.02
C ASN A 58 -7.29 18.89 12.24
N LEU A 59 -7.41 19.81 13.21
CA LEU A 59 -6.39 20.84 13.45
C LEU A 59 -5.07 20.31 14.05
N GLN A 60 -5.01 19.05 14.48
CA GLN A 60 -3.86 18.46 15.15
C GLN A 60 -3.01 17.60 14.19
N HIS A 61 -3.52 17.28 13.01
CA HIS A 61 -2.80 16.44 12.08
C HIS A 61 -1.54 17.10 11.53
N THR A 62 -0.51 16.29 11.44
CA THR A 62 0.82 16.62 10.94
C THR A 62 1.05 16.04 9.54
N ALA A 63 2.11 16.48 8.89
CA ALA A 63 2.56 15.87 7.63
C ALA A 63 2.97 14.39 7.80
N GLN A 64 3.36 13.99 9.01
CA GLN A 64 3.69 12.61 9.34
C GLN A 64 2.44 11.72 9.33
N ASP A 65 1.32 12.22 9.87
CA ASP A 65 0.03 11.54 9.80
C ASP A 65 -0.46 11.40 8.35
N GLU A 66 -0.28 12.45 7.54
CA GLU A 66 -0.59 12.39 6.10
C GLU A 66 0.27 11.34 5.39
N LEU A 67 1.56 11.24 5.72
CA LEU A 67 2.44 10.24 5.13
C LEU A 67 2.01 8.83 5.52
N PHE A 68 1.66 8.59 6.78
CA PHE A 68 1.19 7.27 7.21
C PHE A 68 -0.11 6.89 6.52
N ALA A 69 -1.09 7.81 6.46
CA ALA A 69 -2.34 7.59 5.73
C ALA A 69 -2.10 7.33 4.22
N ALA A 70 -1.08 7.95 3.62
CA ALA A 70 -0.70 7.66 2.24
C ALA A 70 -0.10 6.26 2.08
N ILE A 71 0.69 5.78 3.05
CA ILE A 71 1.20 4.40 3.06
C ILE A 71 0.03 3.42 3.16
N GLU A 72 -0.89 3.62 4.10
CA GLU A 72 -2.10 2.81 4.23
C GLU A 72 -2.94 2.84 2.94
N GLY A 73 -3.13 4.02 2.35
CA GLY A 73 -3.88 4.21 1.10
C GLY A 73 -3.27 3.46 -0.09
N THR A 74 -1.93 3.41 -0.22
CA THR A 74 -1.28 2.62 -1.27
C THR A 74 -1.48 1.12 -1.06
N ALA A 75 -1.46 0.66 0.19
CA ALA A 75 -1.73 -0.75 0.52
C ALA A 75 -3.20 -1.12 0.26
N PHE A 76 -4.16 -0.26 0.62
CA PHE A 76 -5.58 -0.46 0.30
C PHE A 76 -5.83 -0.50 -1.21
N HIS A 77 -5.19 0.38 -1.99
CA HIS A 77 -5.29 0.35 -3.44
C HIS A 77 -4.76 -0.98 -4.01
N THR A 78 -3.64 -1.46 -3.49
CA THR A 78 -3.12 -2.78 -3.86
C THR A 78 -4.12 -3.89 -3.52
N ARG A 79 -4.78 -3.83 -2.35
CA ARG A 79 -5.83 -4.79 -1.97
C ARG A 79 -7.01 -4.78 -2.95
N VAL A 80 -7.46 -3.59 -3.39
CA VAL A 80 -8.51 -3.47 -4.43
C VAL A 80 -8.09 -4.15 -5.73
N ILE A 81 -6.83 -3.99 -6.15
CA ILE A 81 -6.31 -4.65 -7.36
C ILE A 81 -6.31 -6.17 -7.20
N LEU A 82 -5.84 -6.69 -6.06
CA LEU A 82 -5.81 -8.12 -5.79
C LEU A 82 -7.21 -8.73 -5.70
N ASP A 83 -8.15 -8.01 -5.09
CA ASP A 83 -9.56 -8.41 -5.04
C ASP A 83 -10.13 -8.50 -6.46
N ARG A 84 -9.84 -7.49 -7.30
CA ARG A 84 -10.28 -7.49 -8.71
C ARG A 84 -9.67 -8.66 -9.48
N MET A 85 -8.40 -8.95 -9.30
CA MET A 85 -7.76 -10.13 -9.92
C MET A 85 -8.43 -11.43 -9.49
N SER A 86 -8.78 -11.55 -8.21
CA SER A 86 -9.47 -12.74 -7.68
C SER A 86 -10.88 -12.91 -8.26
N GLU A 87 -11.63 -11.83 -8.51
CA GLU A 87 -12.93 -11.85 -9.18
C GLU A 87 -12.85 -12.46 -10.58
N TYR A 88 -11.70 -12.36 -11.24
CA TYR A 88 -11.43 -12.96 -12.56
C TYR A 88 -10.66 -14.31 -12.49
N GLY A 89 -10.62 -14.93 -11.32
CA GLY A 89 -10.02 -16.27 -11.14
C GLY A 89 -8.48 -16.27 -11.00
N ALA A 90 -7.83 -15.11 -10.97
CA ALA A 90 -6.39 -15.04 -10.75
C ALA A 90 -6.07 -15.06 -9.24
N SER A 91 -5.58 -16.19 -8.75
CA SER A 91 -5.16 -16.31 -7.35
C SER A 91 -3.77 -15.73 -7.13
N THR A 92 -3.61 -14.94 -6.05
CA THR A 92 -2.31 -14.43 -5.64
C THR A 92 -1.63 -15.43 -4.72
N VAL A 93 -0.59 -16.08 -5.20
CA VAL A 93 0.19 -17.07 -4.44
C VAL A 93 1.18 -16.39 -3.51
N ARG A 94 1.81 -15.31 -3.98
CA ARG A 94 2.92 -14.64 -3.29
C ARG A 94 2.92 -13.14 -3.62
N VAL A 95 3.18 -12.30 -2.61
CA VAL A 95 3.36 -10.85 -2.78
C VAL A 95 4.83 -10.50 -2.57
N ILE A 96 5.42 -9.87 -3.56
CA ILE A 96 6.82 -9.41 -3.51
C ILE A 96 6.83 -7.90 -3.72
N ASN A 97 7.22 -7.15 -2.70
CA ASN A 97 7.48 -5.72 -2.81
C ASN A 97 8.94 -5.51 -3.25
N SER A 98 9.13 -4.94 -4.41
CA SER A 98 10.47 -4.66 -4.95
C SER A 98 10.67 -3.19 -5.30
N GLY A 99 11.92 -2.77 -5.40
CA GLY A 99 12.30 -1.39 -5.71
C GLY A 99 12.82 -0.62 -4.51
N GLY A 100 13.19 0.65 -4.72
CA GLY A 100 13.89 1.44 -3.71
C GLY A 100 13.07 1.77 -2.46
N ILE A 101 11.77 1.97 -2.59
CA ILE A 101 10.91 2.32 -1.43
C ILE A 101 10.75 1.11 -0.50
N PRO A 102 10.31 -0.07 -0.94
CA PRO A 102 10.21 -1.24 -0.08
C PRO A 102 11.53 -1.61 0.61
N GLN A 103 12.66 -1.48 -0.08
CA GLN A 103 13.97 -1.78 0.50
C GLN A 103 14.37 -0.83 1.64
N ASN A 104 13.85 0.41 1.64
CA ASN A 104 14.21 1.44 2.61
C ASN A 104 13.09 1.78 3.61
N SER A 105 11.93 1.11 3.53
CA SER A 105 10.77 1.40 4.39
C SER A 105 10.17 0.13 4.98
N PRO A 106 10.70 -0.37 6.11
CA PRO A 106 10.10 -1.49 6.84
C PRO A 106 8.64 -1.24 7.21
N VAL A 107 8.30 -0.01 7.61
CA VAL A 107 6.93 0.40 7.95
C VAL A 107 5.97 0.16 6.79
N LEU A 108 6.33 0.58 5.58
CA LEU A 108 5.51 0.35 4.40
C LEU A 108 5.24 -1.15 4.19
N ASN A 109 6.27 -1.98 4.29
CA ASN A 109 6.14 -3.43 4.09
C ASN A 109 5.27 -4.08 5.16
N GLN A 110 5.38 -3.64 6.43
CA GLN A 110 4.55 -4.14 7.52
C GLN A 110 3.09 -3.73 7.33
N VAL A 111 2.81 -2.48 6.96
CA VAL A 111 1.45 -2.01 6.62
C VAL A 111 0.87 -2.82 5.45
N TYR A 112 1.66 -3.08 4.41
CA TYR A 112 1.21 -3.93 3.29
C TYR A 112 0.87 -5.35 3.76
N ALA A 113 1.72 -5.98 4.59
CA ALA A 113 1.44 -7.31 5.12
C ALA A 113 0.14 -7.33 5.93
N ASN A 114 -0.05 -6.34 6.80
CA ASN A 114 -1.24 -6.21 7.64
C ASN A 114 -2.52 -5.96 6.81
N VAL A 115 -2.49 -5.00 5.88
CA VAL A 115 -3.64 -4.67 5.01
C VAL A 115 -4.02 -5.82 4.09
N LEU A 116 -3.03 -6.53 3.53
CA LEU A 116 -3.25 -7.64 2.61
C LEU A 116 -3.55 -8.96 3.34
N SER A 117 -3.40 -9.01 4.67
CA SER A 117 -3.56 -10.20 5.51
C SER A 117 -2.74 -11.39 5.01
N ARG A 118 -1.52 -11.13 4.51
CA ARG A 118 -0.60 -12.16 4.00
C ARG A 118 0.83 -11.70 4.06
N PRO A 119 1.80 -12.64 4.10
CA PRO A 119 3.21 -12.29 4.09
C PRO A 119 3.60 -11.47 2.86
N VAL A 120 4.41 -10.44 3.08
CA VAL A 120 5.05 -9.64 2.03
C VAL A 120 6.54 -9.93 2.04
N LEU A 121 7.07 -10.29 0.89
CA LEU A 121 8.49 -10.61 0.68
C LEU A 121 9.20 -9.40 0.10
N VAL A 122 10.36 -9.07 0.64
CA VAL A 122 11.20 -7.97 0.15
C VAL A 122 12.57 -8.53 -0.21
N PRO A 123 13.03 -8.38 -1.47
CA PRO A 123 14.35 -8.86 -1.86
C PRO A 123 15.45 -8.20 -1.02
N SER A 124 16.45 -8.98 -0.61
CA SER A 124 17.59 -8.49 0.20
C SER A 124 18.53 -7.53 -0.53
N THR A 125 18.43 -7.47 -1.86
CA THR A 125 19.22 -6.59 -2.70
C THR A 125 18.38 -5.92 -3.79
N LYS A 126 18.97 -4.95 -4.50
CA LYS A 126 18.31 -4.30 -5.66
C LYS A 126 18.11 -5.30 -6.80
N VAL A 127 16.87 -5.47 -7.24
CA VAL A 127 16.48 -6.47 -8.23
C VAL A 127 16.07 -5.88 -9.60
N THR A 128 16.20 -4.57 -9.78
CA THR A 128 15.69 -3.88 -10.99
C THR A 128 16.24 -4.46 -12.30
N GLY A 129 17.48 -4.93 -12.30
CA GLY A 129 18.10 -5.55 -13.48
C GLY A 129 17.96 -7.07 -13.56
N ILE A 130 17.47 -7.74 -12.51
CA ILE A 130 17.45 -9.21 -12.45
C ILE A 130 16.53 -9.81 -13.53
N GLY A 131 15.37 -9.21 -13.76
CA GLY A 131 14.46 -9.67 -14.81
C GLY A 131 15.12 -9.66 -16.19
N SER A 132 15.82 -8.57 -16.53
CA SER A 132 16.57 -8.49 -17.79
C SER A 132 17.71 -9.50 -17.85
N ALA A 133 18.43 -9.71 -16.75
CA ALA A 133 19.50 -10.70 -16.67
C ALA A 133 18.96 -12.14 -16.86
N ILE A 134 17.81 -12.48 -16.30
CA ILE A 134 17.15 -13.77 -16.51
C ILE A 134 16.91 -14.02 -17.99
N PHE A 135 16.31 -13.05 -18.70
CA PHE A 135 16.05 -13.19 -20.13
C PHE A 135 17.33 -13.27 -20.97
N ALA A 136 18.39 -12.53 -20.58
CA ALA A 136 19.69 -12.63 -21.24
C ALA A 136 20.32 -14.04 -21.07
N PHE A 137 20.23 -14.62 -19.88
CA PHE A 137 20.70 -15.99 -19.63
C PHE A 137 19.90 -17.04 -20.42
N LEU A 138 18.58 -16.87 -20.55
CA LEU A 138 17.76 -17.73 -21.40
C LEU A 138 18.16 -17.62 -22.86
N ALA A 139 18.35 -16.39 -23.37
CA ALA A 139 18.76 -16.16 -24.75
C ALA A 139 20.17 -16.72 -25.06
N ALA A 140 21.06 -16.70 -24.06
CA ALA A 140 22.39 -17.30 -24.16
C ALA A 140 22.40 -18.83 -23.97
N GLY A 141 21.24 -19.46 -23.68
CA GLY A 141 21.15 -20.90 -23.40
C GLY A 141 21.79 -21.33 -22.08
N THR A 142 22.08 -20.40 -21.18
CA THR A 142 22.70 -20.70 -19.86
C THR A 142 21.73 -21.45 -18.94
N PHE A 143 20.46 -21.09 -18.98
CA PHE A 143 19.38 -21.78 -18.25
C PHE A 143 18.27 -22.20 -19.23
N PRO A 144 17.68 -23.39 -19.04
CA PRO A 144 16.64 -23.87 -19.94
C PRO A 144 15.27 -23.20 -19.70
N THR A 145 15.01 -22.70 -18.49
CA THR A 145 13.73 -22.09 -18.10
C THR A 145 13.92 -20.89 -17.19
N VAL A 146 12.88 -20.03 -17.11
CA VAL A 146 12.81 -18.91 -16.17
C VAL A 146 12.96 -19.38 -14.73
N ASP A 147 12.28 -20.48 -14.36
CA ASP A 147 12.30 -21.00 -13.00
C ASP A 147 13.71 -21.45 -12.58
N GLU A 148 14.46 -22.08 -13.48
CA GLU A 148 15.86 -22.44 -13.19
C GLU A 148 16.73 -21.21 -13.04
N ALA A 149 16.60 -20.22 -13.93
CA ALA A 149 17.34 -18.97 -13.81
C ALA A 149 17.02 -18.25 -12.49
N GLN A 150 15.74 -18.20 -12.09
CA GLN A 150 15.31 -17.56 -10.84
C GLN A 150 15.95 -18.20 -9.61
N LYS A 151 16.05 -19.53 -9.56
CA LYS A 151 16.70 -20.23 -8.43
C LYS A 151 18.16 -19.83 -8.22
N HIS A 152 18.85 -19.43 -9.29
CA HIS A 152 20.27 -19.09 -9.25
C HIS A 152 20.54 -17.59 -9.09
N VAL A 153 19.69 -16.73 -9.66
CA VAL A 153 19.98 -15.28 -9.72
C VAL A 153 19.12 -14.43 -8.81
N CYS A 154 17.97 -14.95 -8.34
CA CYS A 154 17.14 -14.20 -7.39
C CYS A 154 17.77 -14.18 -5.99
N PRO A 155 17.75 -13.03 -5.31
CA PRO A 155 18.27 -12.93 -3.95
C PRO A 155 17.35 -13.61 -2.94
N SER A 156 17.83 -13.76 -1.71
CA SER A 156 16.99 -14.09 -0.57
C SER A 156 15.97 -12.98 -0.28
N TYR A 157 14.96 -13.29 0.53
CA TYR A 157 13.90 -12.36 0.89
C TYR A 157 13.83 -12.15 2.40
N THR A 158 13.58 -10.91 2.80
CA THR A 158 13.08 -10.59 4.12
C THR A 158 11.55 -10.71 4.08
N THR A 159 10.97 -11.39 5.07
CA THR A 159 9.51 -11.61 5.15
C THR A 159 8.91 -10.73 6.21
N PHE A 160 7.88 -9.97 5.85
CA PHE A 160 7.01 -9.24 6.75
C PHE A 160 5.72 -10.03 6.91
N ALA A 161 5.50 -10.59 8.09
CA ALA A 161 4.27 -11.32 8.41
C ALA A 161 3.17 -10.36 8.87
N PRO A 162 1.88 -10.62 8.57
CA PRO A 162 0.79 -9.82 9.10
C PRO A 162 0.67 -9.99 10.61
N GLU A 163 0.33 -8.90 11.29
CA GLU A 163 0.09 -8.85 12.74
C GLU A 163 -1.42 -9.07 13.00
N PRO A 164 -1.83 -10.18 13.64
CA PRO A 164 -3.24 -10.47 13.86
C PRO A 164 -4.00 -9.38 14.61
N SER A 165 -3.34 -8.70 15.54
CA SER A 165 -3.92 -7.59 16.32
C SER A 165 -4.32 -6.37 15.47
N GLN A 166 -3.74 -6.18 14.30
CA GLN A 166 -4.03 -5.05 13.41
C GLN A 166 -5.11 -5.39 12.36
N GLN A 167 -5.39 -6.67 12.17
CA GLN A 167 -6.17 -7.14 11.03
C GLN A 167 -7.59 -6.62 11.02
N ARG A 168 -8.30 -6.73 12.16
CA ARG A 168 -9.69 -6.27 12.27
C ARG A 168 -9.82 -4.79 11.93
N THR A 169 -8.90 -3.96 12.45
CA THR A 169 -8.90 -2.52 12.18
C THR A 169 -8.67 -2.23 10.71
N TYR A 170 -7.74 -2.93 10.07
CA TYR A 170 -7.51 -2.77 8.62
C TYR A 170 -8.67 -3.27 7.77
N ASP A 171 -9.39 -4.30 8.16
CA ASP A 171 -10.59 -4.75 7.44
C ASP A 171 -11.73 -3.72 7.53
N GLU A 172 -11.92 -3.09 8.69
CA GLU A 172 -12.88 -2.00 8.87
C GLU A 172 -12.50 -0.78 8.01
N LEU A 173 -11.23 -0.36 8.06
CA LEU A 173 -10.72 0.74 7.23
C LEU A 173 -10.83 0.44 5.74
N TYR A 174 -10.52 -0.78 5.33
CA TYR A 174 -10.64 -1.21 3.93
C TYR A 174 -12.10 -1.18 3.45
N SER A 175 -13.05 -1.56 4.30
CA SER A 175 -14.48 -1.42 3.98
C SER A 175 -14.85 0.04 3.69
N LEU A 176 -14.37 0.99 4.52
CA LEU A 176 -14.57 2.43 4.30
C LEU A 176 -13.85 2.89 3.02
N TYR A 177 -12.60 2.45 2.82
CA TYR A 177 -11.81 2.76 1.62
C TYR A 177 -12.53 2.34 0.35
N ARG A 178 -13.04 1.10 0.26
CA ARG A 178 -13.78 0.61 -0.92
C ARG A 178 -15.04 1.45 -1.22
N ARG A 179 -15.76 1.89 -0.19
CA ARG A 179 -16.93 2.77 -0.38
C ARG A 179 -16.54 4.08 -1.03
N PHE A 180 -15.46 4.73 -0.57
CA PHE A 180 -14.93 5.93 -1.21
C PHE A 180 -14.39 5.66 -2.61
N TYR A 181 -13.60 4.60 -2.75
CA TYR A 181 -12.97 4.24 -4.02
C TYR A 181 -13.99 4.09 -5.15
N PHE A 182 -15.05 3.34 -4.93
CA PHE A 182 -16.09 3.17 -5.95
C PHE A 182 -17.10 4.31 -5.97
N GLY A 183 -17.45 4.89 -4.84
CA GLY A 183 -18.46 5.96 -4.76
C GLY A 183 -18.00 7.31 -5.33
N PHE A 184 -16.71 7.63 -5.25
CA PHE A 184 -16.15 8.83 -5.89
C PHE A 184 -15.54 8.53 -7.26
N GLY A 185 -14.97 7.35 -7.43
CA GLY A 185 -14.20 7.03 -8.63
C GLY A 185 -15.05 6.50 -9.78
N ASN A 186 -16.27 5.99 -9.51
CA ASN A 186 -17.18 5.45 -10.53
C ASN A 186 -18.45 6.29 -10.62
N PRO A 187 -18.68 7.04 -11.72
CA PRO A 187 -19.89 7.87 -11.90
C PRO A 187 -21.21 7.10 -11.84
N ALA A 188 -21.19 5.79 -12.12
CA ALA A 188 -22.38 4.94 -12.07
C ALA A 188 -22.74 4.47 -10.65
N GLN A 189 -21.90 4.76 -9.65
CA GLN A 189 -22.12 4.39 -8.26
C GLN A 189 -22.24 5.64 -7.39
N SER A 190 -23.32 5.73 -6.63
CA SER A 190 -23.47 6.74 -5.57
C SER A 190 -23.17 6.12 -4.21
N GLY A 191 -22.52 6.89 -3.31
CA GLY A 191 -22.18 6.43 -1.97
C GLY A 191 -22.86 7.27 -0.89
N ASN A 192 -23.30 6.63 0.21
CA ASN A 192 -23.60 7.33 1.44
C ASN A 192 -22.35 7.33 2.32
N PHE A 193 -21.82 8.51 2.64
CA PHE A 193 -20.57 8.70 3.36
C PHE A 193 -20.77 9.34 4.75
N GLY A 194 -22.02 9.58 5.19
CA GLY A 194 -22.31 10.32 6.41
C GLY A 194 -21.78 9.67 7.70
N ASP A 195 -21.58 8.37 7.71
CA ASP A 195 -21.04 7.62 8.86
C ASP A 195 -19.49 7.49 8.85
N VAL A 196 -18.82 7.88 7.76
CA VAL A 196 -17.39 7.60 7.59
C VAL A 196 -16.53 8.41 8.55
N LEU A 197 -16.72 9.71 8.63
CA LEU A 197 -15.93 10.57 9.55
C LEU A 197 -16.10 10.17 11.02
N PRO A 198 -17.32 9.92 11.53
CA PRO A 198 -17.50 9.37 12.88
C PRO A 198 -16.76 8.05 13.11
N LYS A 199 -16.79 7.13 12.14
CA LYS A 199 -16.08 5.84 12.25
C LYS A 199 -14.56 6.02 12.25
N LEU A 200 -14.01 6.88 11.43
CA LEU A 200 -12.57 7.18 11.42
C LEU A 200 -12.11 7.74 12.78
N ILE A 201 -12.89 8.64 13.37
CA ILE A 201 -12.62 9.17 14.73
C ILE A 201 -12.68 8.05 15.77
N GLN A 202 -13.66 7.16 15.68
CA GLN A 202 -13.78 6.02 16.60
C GLN A 202 -12.61 5.06 16.50
N ILE A 203 -12.15 4.74 15.28
CA ILE A 203 -10.99 3.88 15.03
C ILE A 203 -9.71 4.50 15.58
N ALA A 204 -9.53 5.83 15.43
CA ALA A 204 -8.34 6.53 15.86
C ALA A 204 -8.19 6.65 17.39
N ARG A 205 -9.29 6.52 18.18
CA ARG A 205 -9.23 6.70 19.63
C ARG A 205 -8.30 5.69 20.31
N PRO A 206 -7.45 6.13 21.26
CA PRO A 206 -6.67 5.24 22.12
C PRO A 206 -7.59 4.34 22.97
N GLY A 207 -7.14 3.13 23.28
CA GLY A 207 -7.85 2.25 24.22
C GLY A 207 -9.06 1.50 23.62
N ARG A 208 -9.20 1.43 22.31
CA ARG A 208 -10.13 0.49 21.66
C ARG A 208 -9.72 -0.94 22.08
N VAL A 209 -10.57 -1.60 22.86
CA VAL A 209 -10.41 -3.03 23.16
C VAL A 209 -10.82 -3.78 21.90
N GLU A 210 -9.91 -4.55 21.33
CA GLU A 210 -10.16 -5.43 20.18
C GLU A 210 -10.89 -6.71 20.60
#